data_a13c919e0bc3e07f4f275ecba10c9d0c
#
_entry.id   a13c919e0bc3e07f4f275ecba10c9d0c
#
_cell.length_a   1.000
_cell.length_b   1.000
_cell.length_c   1.000
_cell.angle_alpha   90.00
_cell.angle_beta   90.00
_cell.angle_gamma   90.00
#
_symmetry.space_group_name_H-M   'P 1'
#
loop_
_entity.id
_entity.type
_entity.pdbx_description
1 polymer ?
#
loop_
_entity_poly.entity_id
_entity_poly.type
_entity_poly.pdbx_seq_one_letter_code
_entity_poly.pdbx_strand_id
1 'polypeptide(L)'
;TTLYMEGHPDPAVRGLILTSPFLTWNLSPAVIKFGIPVMKLISRISPHLRMDGDGTNRYAATLARHLGGEWEYDTSWKPDVMPPVTAEWVRAIDDGQRAVRRGTVKVPVLFMHSDKSAPSDGTPAQFATSDAVLNVNTMAKVGRKLGPDVTEVTIPDGLHDLVLSPLPVRTRVYTAIFSWLKEKGL
;
A
#
# COMPACT_ATOMS: atom_id res chain seq x y z
N THR A 1 7.64 4.96 5.97
CA THR A 1 7.15 6.19 6.63
C THR A 1 6.63 5.86 8.03
N THR A 2 5.59 4.99 8.20
CA THR A 2 5.00 4.67 9.52
C THR A 2 6.05 4.20 10.52
N LEU A 3 6.84 3.18 10.19
CA LEU A 3 7.89 2.64 11.04
C LEU A 3 8.95 3.70 11.41
N TYR A 4 9.28 4.59 10.47
CA TYR A 4 10.20 5.70 10.74
C TYR A 4 9.64 6.63 11.81
N MET A 5 8.37 7.02 11.69
CA MET A 5 7.69 7.92 12.63
C MET A 5 7.54 7.34 14.03
N GLU A 6 7.44 6.02 14.17
CA GLU A 6 7.40 5.34 15.47
C GLU A 6 8.74 5.43 16.21
N GLY A 7 9.85 5.31 15.48
CA GLY A 7 11.21 5.30 16.03
C GLY A 7 11.91 6.66 16.09
N HIS A 8 11.42 7.65 15.32
CA HIS A 8 12.08 8.94 15.15
C HIS A 8 11.06 10.08 15.30
N PRO A 9 10.60 10.37 16.51
CA PRO A 9 9.69 11.51 16.73
C PRO A 9 10.42 12.81 16.41
N ASP A 10 9.89 13.53 15.42
CA ASP A 10 10.39 14.85 15.01
C ASP A 10 9.28 15.89 15.26
N PRO A 11 9.54 16.91 16.10
CA PRO A 11 8.56 17.99 16.37
C PRO A 11 8.10 18.75 15.12
N ALA A 12 8.89 18.75 14.05
CA ALA A 12 8.51 19.38 12.79
C ALA A 12 7.43 18.58 12.03
N VAL A 13 7.31 17.27 12.31
CA VAL A 13 6.27 16.43 11.70
C VAL A 13 5.01 16.48 12.55
N ARG A 14 3.98 17.16 12.05
CA ARG A 14 2.73 17.41 12.76
C ARG A 14 1.59 16.45 12.41
N GLY A 15 1.73 15.68 11.35
CA GLY A 15 0.73 14.72 10.91
C GLY A 15 1.30 13.74 9.90
N LEU A 16 0.61 12.62 9.69
CA LEU A 16 1.00 11.58 8.75
C LEU A 16 -0.17 11.25 7.83
N ILE A 17 0.04 11.35 6.52
CA ILE A 17 -0.94 10.96 5.51
C ILE A 17 -0.47 9.67 4.85
N LEU A 18 -1.30 8.65 4.90
CA LEU A 18 -1.04 7.33 4.32
C LEU A 18 -2.11 7.00 3.27
N THR A 19 -1.67 6.71 2.06
CA THR A 19 -2.53 6.25 0.96
C THR A 19 -2.19 4.79 0.65
N SER A 20 -3.15 3.90 0.82
CA SER A 20 -3.02 2.45 0.59
C SER A 20 -1.70 1.84 1.13
N PRO A 21 -1.37 2.03 2.42
CA PRO A 21 -0.08 1.59 2.95
C PRO A 21 0.04 0.07 3.01
N PHE A 22 1.22 -0.47 2.66
CA PHE A 22 1.49 -1.90 2.65
C PHE A 22 1.68 -2.46 4.07
N LEU A 23 0.61 -2.49 4.86
CA LEU A 23 0.60 -2.92 6.27
C LEU A 23 0.44 -4.44 6.45
N THR A 24 -0.03 -5.13 5.43
CA THR A 24 -0.30 -6.58 5.45
C THR A 24 0.00 -7.21 4.10
N TRP A 25 0.38 -8.48 4.13
CA TRP A 25 0.51 -9.27 2.91
C TRP A 25 -0.85 -9.52 2.25
N ASN A 26 -0.88 -9.37 0.92
CA ASN A 26 -2.01 -9.79 0.09
C ASN A 26 -1.71 -11.17 -0.52
N LEU A 27 -1.56 -12.18 0.34
CA LEU A 27 -1.25 -13.56 -0.02
C LEU A 27 -2.22 -14.50 0.69
N SER A 28 -2.30 -15.74 0.21
CA SER A 28 -3.13 -16.74 0.88
C SER A 28 -2.68 -17.00 2.33
N PRO A 29 -3.60 -17.32 3.25
CA PRO A 29 -3.25 -17.60 4.65
C PRO A 29 -2.17 -18.68 4.81
N ALA A 30 -2.14 -19.69 3.94
CA ALA A 30 -1.13 -20.73 3.96
C ALA A 30 0.27 -20.19 3.62
N VAL A 31 0.36 -19.34 2.59
CA VAL A 31 1.64 -18.68 2.22
C VAL A 31 2.12 -17.76 3.34
N ILE A 32 1.24 -16.97 3.94
CA ILE A 32 1.61 -16.09 5.07
C ILE A 32 2.10 -16.93 6.26
N LYS A 33 1.42 -18.03 6.58
CA LYS A 33 1.72 -18.85 7.76
C LYS A 33 2.97 -19.71 7.60
N PHE A 34 3.21 -20.26 6.41
CA PHE A 34 4.29 -21.22 6.16
C PHE A 34 5.35 -20.68 5.18
N GLY A 35 4.95 -20.06 4.09
CA GLY A 35 5.86 -19.59 3.04
C GLY A 35 6.74 -18.44 3.52
N ILE A 36 6.16 -17.42 4.17
CA ILE A 36 6.94 -16.27 4.68
C ILE A 36 8.02 -16.71 5.68
N PRO A 37 7.75 -17.53 6.71
CA PRO A 37 8.79 -18.03 7.61
C PRO A 37 9.90 -18.81 6.90
N VAL A 38 9.55 -19.66 5.92
CA VAL A 38 10.54 -20.39 5.12
C VAL A 38 11.41 -19.43 4.33
N MET A 39 10.83 -18.42 3.66
CA MET A 39 11.59 -17.41 2.93
C MET A 39 12.49 -16.59 3.85
N LYS A 40 12.06 -16.28 5.06
CA LYS A 40 12.89 -15.62 6.08
C LYS A 40 14.08 -16.47 6.52
N LEU A 41 13.92 -17.79 6.59
CA LEU A 41 15.02 -18.71 6.87
C LEU A 41 16.00 -18.76 5.69
N ILE A 42 15.48 -18.92 4.46
CA ILE A 42 16.27 -18.91 3.23
C ILE A 42 17.07 -17.61 3.10
N SER A 43 16.49 -16.47 3.46
CA SER A 43 17.16 -15.17 3.36
C SER A 43 18.46 -15.06 4.19
N ARG A 44 18.63 -15.93 5.19
CA ARG A 44 19.86 -15.97 6.00
C ARG A 44 21.04 -16.64 5.28
N ILE A 45 20.74 -17.52 4.32
CA ILE A 45 21.73 -18.31 3.57
C ILE A 45 21.86 -17.75 2.15
N SER A 46 20.74 -17.41 1.51
CA SER A 46 20.67 -16.89 0.14
C SER A 46 19.78 -15.64 0.08
N PRO A 47 20.28 -14.47 0.56
CA PRO A 47 19.49 -13.24 0.65
C PRO A 47 18.96 -12.77 -0.70
N HIS A 48 19.76 -12.93 -1.76
CA HIS A 48 19.45 -12.49 -3.11
C HIS A 48 18.69 -13.51 -3.96
N LEU A 49 18.22 -14.63 -3.37
CA LEU A 49 17.32 -15.55 -4.08
C LEU A 49 16.10 -14.78 -4.58
N ARG A 50 15.92 -14.78 -5.89
CA ARG A 50 14.83 -14.07 -6.56
C ARG A 50 13.60 -14.94 -6.68
N MET A 51 12.44 -14.31 -6.56
CA MET A 51 11.14 -14.89 -6.80
C MET A 51 10.39 -14.00 -7.78
N ASP A 52 9.95 -14.58 -8.88
CA ASP A 52 9.15 -13.89 -9.86
C ASP A 52 7.75 -13.60 -9.29
N GLY A 53 7.20 -12.46 -9.70
CA GLY A 53 5.79 -12.15 -9.47
C GLY A 53 4.87 -12.97 -10.40
N ASP A 54 3.61 -12.58 -10.47
CA ASP A 54 2.62 -13.22 -11.35
C ASP A 54 2.83 -12.91 -12.84
N GLY A 55 3.82 -12.09 -13.18
CA GLY A 55 4.14 -11.70 -14.56
C GLY A 55 3.07 -10.83 -15.22
N THR A 56 2.09 -10.32 -14.47
CA THR A 56 1.00 -9.51 -15.03
C THR A 56 1.32 -8.01 -14.99
N ASN A 57 0.72 -7.27 -15.91
CA ASN A 57 0.75 -5.81 -15.95
C ASN A 57 -0.55 -5.16 -15.48
N ARG A 58 -1.41 -5.93 -14.79
CA ARG A 58 -2.78 -5.50 -14.40
C ARG A 58 -2.78 -4.18 -13.64
N TYR A 59 -1.85 -4.03 -12.71
CA TYR A 59 -1.71 -2.79 -11.95
C TYR A 59 -1.24 -1.63 -12.84
N ALA A 60 -0.22 -1.84 -13.68
CA ALA A 60 0.25 -0.81 -14.61
C ALA A 60 -0.84 -0.38 -15.59
N ALA A 61 -1.69 -1.32 -16.04
CA ALA A 61 -2.82 -1.03 -16.93
C ALA A 61 -3.87 -0.09 -16.30
N THR A 62 -3.93 0.02 -14.98
CA THR A 62 -4.82 1.00 -14.32
C THR A 62 -4.27 2.43 -14.36
N LEU A 63 -2.97 2.59 -14.64
CA LEU A 63 -2.27 3.87 -14.57
C LEU A 63 -1.69 4.32 -15.92
N ALA A 64 -0.92 3.44 -16.58
CA ALA A 64 -0.12 3.78 -17.74
C ALA A 64 -0.96 4.05 -18.99
N ARG A 65 -0.73 5.18 -19.64
CA ARG A 65 -1.49 5.60 -20.84
C ARG A 65 -1.37 4.60 -21.97
N HIS A 66 -0.20 4.04 -22.21
CA HIS A 66 0.02 3.04 -23.27
C HIS A 66 -0.69 1.71 -23.01
N LEU A 67 -1.20 1.47 -21.80
CA LEU A 67 -2.01 0.30 -21.42
C LEU A 67 -3.48 0.64 -21.15
N GLY A 68 -3.89 1.89 -21.38
CA GLY A 68 -5.28 2.34 -21.21
C GLY A 68 -5.56 3.21 -20.00
N GLY A 69 -4.56 3.50 -19.16
CA GLY A 69 -4.66 4.43 -18.04
C GLY A 69 -4.52 5.90 -18.46
N GLU A 70 -4.49 6.81 -17.48
CA GLU A 70 -4.41 8.26 -17.71
C GLU A 70 -2.99 8.83 -17.70
N TRP A 71 -2.02 8.10 -17.14
CA TRP A 71 -0.72 8.66 -16.78
C TRP A 71 0.39 8.26 -17.75
N GLU A 72 1.26 9.23 -18.04
CA GLU A 72 2.49 9.03 -18.77
C GLU A 72 3.67 9.18 -17.81
N TYR A 73 4.52 8.16 -17.74
CA TYR A 73 5.68 8.13 -16.86
C TYR A 73 6.79 7.26 -17.44
N ASP A 74 8.00 7.39 -16.94
CA ASP A 74 9.16 6.63 -17.37
C ASP A 74 9.06 5.18 -16.85
N THR A 75 8.88 4.23 -17.77
CA THR A 75 8.74 2.80 -17.46
C THR A 75 10.06 2.17 -16.99
N SER A 76 11.21 2.85 -17.16
CA SER A 76 12.46 2.40 -16.55
C SER A 76 12.48 2.56 -15.03
N TRP A 77 11.69 3.51 -14.50
CA TRP A 77 11.54 3.74 -13.06
C TRP A 77 10.38 2.96 -12.46
N LYS A 78 9.30 2.83 -13.19
CA LYS A 78 8.12 2.08 -12.80
C LYS A 78 7.73 1.12 -13.92
N PRO A 79 8.32 -0.09 -13.96
CA PRO A 79 8.06 -1.05 -15.04
C PRO A 79 6.60 -1.56 -15.00
N ASP A 80 6.09 -1.93 -16.18
CA ASP A 80 4.72 -2.44 -16.33
C ASP A 80 4.49 -3.76 -15.60
N VAL A 81 5.53 -4.59 -15.54
CA VAL A 81 5.53 -5.85 -14.77
C VAL A 81 6.43 -5.68 -13.57
N MET A 82 5.93 -6.06 -12.40
CA MET A 82 6.70 -5.97 -11.17
C MET A 82 8.00 -6.79 -11.27
N PRO A 83 9.15 -6.21 -10.90
CA PRO A 83 10.40 -6.94 -10.90
C PRO A 83 10.38 -8.06 -9.85
N PRO A 84 11.21 -9.11 -10.02
CA PRO A 84 11.38 -10.15 -9.01
C PRO A 84 11.74 -9.58 -7.65
N VAL A 85 11.13 -10.11 -6.60
CA VAL A 85 11.49 -9.75 -5.22
C VAL A 85 12.54 -10.72 -4.67
N THR A 86 13.37 -10.26 -3.72
CA THR A 86 14.39 -11.11 -3.10
C THR A 86 13.92 -11.67 -1.76
N ALA A 87 14.55 -12.77 -1.32
CA ALA A 87 14.25 -13.37 -0.03
C ALA A 87 14.50 -12.40 1.14
N GLU A 88 15.54 -11.57 1.06
CA GLU A 88 15.81 -10.52 2.05
C GLU A 88 14.76 -9.42 2.04
N TRP A 89 14.21 -9.05 0.87
CA TRP A 89 13.11 -8.09 0.77
C TRP A 89 11.87 -8.62 1.50
N VAL A 90 11.51 -9.90 1.28
CA VAL A 90 10.38 -10.54 1.99
C VAL A 90 10.60 -10.49 3.51
N ARG A 91 11.83 -10.78 3.98
CA ARG A 91 12.17 -10.68 5.39
C ARG A 91 12.02 -9.27 5.91
N ALA A 92 12.57 -8.29 5.21
CA ALA A 92 12.52 -6.88 5.62
C ALA A 92 11.08 -6.36 5.70
N ILE A 93 10.25 -6.69 4.72
CA ILE A 93 8.82 -6.31 4.71
C ILE A 93 8.07 -6.98 5.88
N ASP A 94 8.21 -8.31 6.07
CA ASP A 94 7.52 -9.00 7.17
C ASP A 94 7.94 -8.46 8.54
N ASP A 95 9.23 -8.23 8.74
CA ASP A 95 9.75 -7.66 9.99
C ASP A 95 9.24 -6.23 10.20
N GLY A 96 9.23 -5.40 9.16
CA GLY A 96 8.67 -4.05 9.19
C GLY A 96 7.18 -4.03 9.49
N GLN A 97 6.38 -4.86 8.84
CA GLN A 97 4.94 -4.99 9.12
C GLN A 97 4.66 -5.47 10.55
N ARG A 98 5.50 -6.38 11.09
CA ARG A 98 5.39 -6.83 12.49
C ARG A 98 5.76 -5.73 13.47
N ALA A 99 6.78 -4.92 13.16
CA ALA A 99 7.19 -3.79 13.98
C ALA A 99 6.08 -2.74 14.03
N VAL A 100 5.54 -2.31 12.89
CA VAL A 100 4.41 -1.36 12.80
C VAL A 100 3.21 -1.82 13.62
N ARG A 101 2.88 -3.10 13.64
CA ARG A 101 1.77 -3.61 14.46
C ARG A 101 2.01 -3.56 15.97
N ARG A 102 3.25 -3.35 16.41
CA ARG A 102 3.65 -3.24 17.84
C ARG A 102 3.95 -1.80 18.24
N GLY A 103 4.18 -0.96 17.26
CA GLY A 103 4.49 0.45 17.46
C GLY A 103 3.24 1.33 17.60
N THR A 104 3.48 2.61 17.73
CA THR A 104 2.42 3.62 17.83
C THR A 104 2.90 4.94 17.23
N VAL A 105 2.19 5.44 16.24
CA VAL A 105 2.39 6.78 15.68
C VAL A 105 1.75 7.79 16.62
N LYS A 106 2.53 8.77 17.09
CA LYS A 106 2.08 9.74 18.11
C LYS A 106 1.41 10.99 17.52
N VAL A 107 1.63 11.24 16.22
CA VAL A 107 0.99 12.36 15.51
C VAL A 107 -0.33 11.92 14.90
N PRO A 108 -1.26 12.85 14.61
CA PRO A 108 -2.48 12.53 13.87
C PRO A 108 -2.18 11.80 12.57
N VAL A 109 -2.96 10.78 12.24
CA VAL A 109 -2.81 9.98 11.04
C VAL A 109 -4.07 10.08 10.18
N LEU A 110 -3.93 10.49 8.94
CA LEU A 110 -4.95 10.29 7.91
C LEU A 110 -4.61 8.98 7.18
N PHE A 111 -5.46 7.98 7.36
CA PHE A 111 -5.32 6.68 6.72
C PHE A 111 -6.38 6.51 5.64
N MET A 112 -5.97 6.43 4.39
CA MET A 112 -6.85 6.38 3.22
C MET A 112 -6.63 5.11 2.42
N HIS A 113 -7.70 4.53 1.90
CA HIS A 113 -7.66 3.34 1.03
C HIS A 113 -8.90 3.25 0.14
N SER A 114 -8.85 2.39 -0.88
CA SER A 114 -10.00 2.05 -1.73
C SER A 114 -11.12 1.39 -0.91
N ASP A 115 -12.34 1.49 -1.39
CA ASP A 115 -13.51 0.81 -0.81
C ASP A 115 -13.47 -0.71 -1.03
N LYS A 116 -12.72 -1.19 -2.02
CA LYS A 116 -12.65 -2.62 -2.39
C LYS A 116 -11.31 -3.01 -2.99
N SER A 117 -10.98 -4.29 -2.87
CA SER A 117 -9.84 -4.91 -3.56
C SER A 117 -10.29 -5.54 -4.87
N ALA A 118 -9.43 -5.51 -5.89
CA ALA A 118 -9.68 -6.23 -7.12
C ALA A 118 -9.63 -7.75 -6.89
N PRO A 119 -10.53 -8.54 -7.49
CA PRO A 119 -10.40 -9.99 -7.53
C PRO A 119 -9.12 -10.40 -8.30
N SER A 120 -8.50 -11.52 -7.91
CA SER A 120 -7.28 -12.02 -8.59
C SER A 120 -7.50 -12.35 -10.07
N ASP A 121 -8.73 -12.71 -10.44
CA ASP A 121 -9.21 -13.00 -11.79
C ASP A 121 -10.15 -11.93 -12.34
N GLY A 122 -10.06 -10.72 -11.79
CA GLY A 122 -10.93 -9.60 -12.12
C GLY A 122 -10.82 -9.13 -13.57
N THR A 123 -11.87 -8.48 -14.05
CA THR A 123 -11.90 -7.82 -15.36
C THR A 123 -11.12 -6.49 -15.31
N PRO A 124 -10.71 -5.93 -16.47
CA PRO A 124 -10.09 -4.61 -16.53
C PRO A 124 -10.92 -3.51 -15.84
N ALA A 125 -12.25 -3.54 -15.97
CA ALA A 125 -13.15 -2.58 -15.32
C ALA A 125 -13.12 -2.71 -13.79
N GLN A 126 -13.01 -3.91 -13.25
CA GLN A 126 -12.87 -4.14 -11.79
C GLN A 126 -11.51 -3.63 -11.30
N PHE A 127 -10.43 -3.87 -12.04
CA PHE A 127 -9.11 -3.33 -11.72
C PHE A 127 -9.10 -1.79 -11.76
N ALA A 128 -9.80 -1.18 -12.71
CA ALA A 128 -9.88 0.28 -12.88
C ALA A 128 -10.70 1.00 -11.78
N THR A 129 -11.36 0.27 -10.87
CA THR A 129 -12.22 0.82 -9.81
C THR A 129 -11.95 0.22 -8.44
N SER A 130 -10.75 -0.34 -8.21
CA SER A 130 -10.41 -0.99 -6.93
C SER A 130 -8.91 -1.02 -6.68
N ASP A 131 -8.50 -1.39 -5.46
CA ASP A 131 -7.09 -1.65 -5.17
C ASP A 131 -6.67 -2.98 -5.81
N ALA A 132 -5.83 -2.89 -6.85
CA ALA A 132 -5.31 -4.03 -7.61
C ALA A 132 -4.10 -4.72 -6.91
N VAL A 133 -3.61 -4.18 -5.80
CA VAL A 133 -2.36 -4.61 -5.16
C VAL A 133 -2.62 -5.22 -3.79
N LEU A 134 -3.43 -4.56 -2.95
CA LEU A 134 -3.60 -4.92 -1.54
C LEU A 134 -5.01 -5.39 -1.20
N ASN A 135 -5.12 -6.14 -0.12
CA ASN A 135 -6.40 -6.46 0.49
C ASN A 135 -6.79 -5.34 1.45
N VAL A 136 -7.77 -4.51 1.04
CA VAL A 136 -8.21 -3.33 1.81
C VAL A 136 -8.74 -3.70 3.19
N ASN A 137 -9.42 -4.85 3.34
CA ASN A 137 -9.99 -5.28 4.62
C ASN A 137 -8.91 -5.63 5.65
N THR A 138 -7.86 -6.33 5.23
CA THR A 138 -6.75 -6.69 6.13
C THR A 138 -5.89 -5.47 6.45
N MET A 139 -5.65 -4.61 5.47
CA MET A 139 -4.96 -3.34 5.64
C MET A 139 -5.68 -2.43 6.62
N ALA A 140 -7.00 -2.25 6.48
CA ALA A 140 -7.83 -1.42 7.35
C ALA A 140 -7.80 -1.87 8.82
N LYS A 141 -7.81 -3.19 9.07
CA LYS A 141 -7.70 -3.74 10.44
C LYS A 141 -6.43 -3.31 11.16
N VAL A 142 -5.32 -3.13 10.42
CA VAL A 142 -4.05 -2.65 10.98
C VAL A 142 -4.02 -1.13 10.97
N GLY A 143 -4.43 -0.49 9.89
CA GLY A 143 -4.44 0.96 9.73
C GLY A 143 -5.14 1.70 10.86
N ARG A 144 -6.31 1.20 11.28
CA ARG A 144 -7.09 1.75 12.42
C ARG A 144 -6.36 1.74 13.76
N LYS A 145 -5.26 1.00 13.88
CA LYS A 145 -4.51 0.80 15.13
C LYS A 145 -3.12 1.44 15.10
N LEU A 146 -2.83 2.27 14.12
CA LEU A 146 -1.50 2.89 13.97
C LEU A 146 -1.17 3.91 15.05
N GLY A 147 -2.18 4.46 15.72
CA GLY A 147 -2.00 5.45 16.76
C GLY A 147 -3.30 5.78 17.49
N PRO A 148 -3.26 6.70 18.48
CA PRO A 148 -4.45 7.12 19.24
C PRO A 148 -5.37 8.06 18.43
N ASP A 149 -4.85 8.75 17.42
CA ASP A 149 -5.60 9.68 16.56
C ASP A 149 -5.46 9.25 15.10
N VAL A 150 -6.32 8.34 14.66
CA VAL A 150 -6.38 7.85 13.27
C VAL A 150 -7.72 8.20 12.66
N THR A 151 -7.69 9.01 11.62
CA THR A 151 -8.84 9.28 10.75
C THR A 151 -8.77 8.34 9.55
N GLU A 152 -9.72 7.41 9.45
CA GLU A 152 -9.84 6.52 8.28
C GLU A 152 -10.78 7.14 7.25
N VAL A 153 -10.33 7.16 5.99
CA VAL A 153 -11.17 7.59 4.85
C VAL A 153 -11.14 6.54 3.76
N THR A 154 -12.30 5.97 3.47
CA THR A 154 -12.51 5.04 2.36
C THR A 154 -12.88 5.82 1.09
N ILE A 155 -12.17 5.57 0.00
CA ILE A 155 -12.38 6.24 -1.29
C ILE A 155 -13.11 5.29 -2.24
N PRO A 156 -14.38 5.56 -2.56
CA PRO A 156 -15.12 4.77 -3.54
C PRO A 156 -14.44 4.78 -4.91
N ASP A 157 -14.27 3.60 -5.51
CA ASP A 157 -13.60 3.37 -6.79
C ASP A 157 -12.14 3.83 -6.83
N GLY A 158 -11.48 3.93 -5.66
CA GLY A 158 -10.08 4.29 -5.56
C GLY A 158 -9.16 3.22 -6.14
N LEU A 159 -8.15 3.62 -6.91
CA LEU A 159 -7.04 2.75 -7.30
C LEU A 159 -6.12 2.53 -6.09
N HIS A 160 -5.14 1.61 -6.23
CA HIS A 160 -4.11 1.44 -5.22
C HIS A 160 -3.37 2.77 -4.94
N ASP A 161 -2.85 3.41 -5.97
CA ASP A 161 -2.32 4.78 -5.89
C ASP A 161 -3.50 5.78 -5.94
N LEU A 162 -4.12 6.07 -4.81
CA LEU A 162 -5.34 6.89 -4.72
C LEU A 162 -5.24 8.23 -5.45
N VAL A 163 -4.09 8.90 -5.33
CA VAL A 163 -3.84 10.21 -5.97
C VAL A 163 -3.66 10.11 -7.49
N LEU A 164 -3.48 8.90 -8.02
CA LEU A 164 -3.38 8.62 -9.44
C LEU A 164 -4.69 8.07 -10.02
N SER A 165 -5.73 7.94 -9.22
CA SER A 165 -7.07 7.54 -9.67
C SER A 165 -7.63 8.53 -10.73
N PRO A 166 -8.64 8.14 -11.51
CA PRO A 166 -9.33 9.04 -12.45
C PRO A 166 -9.79 10.34 -11.79
N LEU A 167 -9.86 11.43 -12.55
CA LEU A 167 -10.09 12.79 -12.03
C LEU A 167 -11.23 12.90 -11.01
N PRO A 168 -12.42 12.31 -11.20
CA PRO A 168 -13.50 12.40 -10.21
C PRO A 168 -13.13 11.76 -8.86
N VAL A 169 -12.36 10.66 -8.90
CA VAL A 169 -11.93 9.92 -7.70
C VAL A 169 -10.82 10.68 -6.98
N ARG A 170 -9.76 11.09 -7.69
CA ARG A 170 -8.65 11.83 -7.07
C ARG A 170 -9.07 13.20 -6.53
N THR A 171 -10.11 13.83 -7.10
CA THR A 171 -10.70 15.03 -6.50
C THR A 171 -11.24 14.74 -5.10
N ARG A 172 -11.93 13.62 -4.88
CA ARG A 172 -12.35 13.18 -3.54
C ARG A 172 -11.19 12.94 -2.59
N VAL A 173 -10.10 12.35 -3.12
CA VAL A 173 -8.86 12.13 -2.34
C VAL A 173 -8.28 13.44 -1.85
N TYR A 174 -8.08 14.42 -2.73
CA TYR A 174 -7.56 15.73 -2.35
C TYR A 174 -8.51 16.49 -1.42
N THR A 175 -9.81 16.43 -1.67
CA THR A 175 -10.81 17.01 -0.77
C THR A 175 -10.69 16.43 0.65
N ALA A 176 -10.55 15.11 0.78
CA ALA A 176 -10.37 14.46 2.07
C ALA A 176 -9.08 14.90 2.77
N ILE A 177 -7.96 14.98 2.02
CA ILE A 177 -6.67 15.44 2.54
C ILE A 177 -6.78 16.87 3.07
N PHE A 178 -7.24 17.82 2.25
CA PHE A 178 -7.31 19.23 2.66
C PHE A 178 -8.34 19.49 3.76
N SER A 179 -9.45 18.77 3.77
CA SER A 179 -10.43 18.84 4.85
C SER A 179 -9.84 18.37 6.17
N TRP A 180 -9.12 17.24 6.15
CA TRP A 180 -8.45 16.72 7.34
C TRP A 180 -7.34 17.64 7.85
N LEU A 181 -6.50 18.19 6.95
CA LEU A 181 -5.47 19.17 7.33
C LEU A 181 -6.09 20.39 8.02
N LYS A 182 -7.17 20.93 7.46
CA LYS A 182 -7.90 22.05 8.06
C LYS A 182 -8.49 21.69 9.42
N GLU A 183 -9.10 20.52 9.57
CA GLU A 183 -9.66 20.03 10.83
C GLU A 183 -8.60 19.91 11.93
N LYS A 184 -7.40 19.40 11.57
CA LYS A 184 -6.28 19.25 12.51
C LYS A 184 -5.47 20.54 12.73
N GLY A 185 -5.77 21.62 12.05
CA GLY A 185 -4.99 22.87 12.14
C GLY A 185 -3.58 22.76 11.58
N LEU A 186 -3.41 21.99 10.51
CA LEU A 186 -2.14 21.68 9.84
C LEU A 186 -1.98 22.45 8.53
#